data_fecd2993baea9b34a9380c4629b8dbe8
#
_entry.id   fecd2993baea9b34a9380c4629b8dbe8
#
_cell.length_a   1.000
_cell.length_b   1.000
_cell.length_c   1.000
_cell.angle_alpha   90.00
_cell.angle_beta   90.00
_cell.angle_gamma   90.00
#
_symmetry.space_group_name_H-M   'P 1'
#
loop_
_entity.id
_entity.type
_entity.pdbx_description
1 polymer ?
#
loop_
_entity_poly.entity_id
_entity_poly.type
_entity_poly.pdbx_seq_one_letter_code
_entity_poly.pdbx_strand_id
1 'polypeptide(L)'
;MNSIKNLLMLSARQRKLCKRLETGRGRLFRMAYAWSHNADVADEIVQEAMIKALHSVDKVKNVDALDGWLFRILSNCFIDFCRKQRDEIDIDNTLLVEQDTPETVHSQNEMFTAVRKAIAGLPFKHRQVITLVDIESFSYAEVAEIVDVPLGTIMSRLNRARQSLKQLLENPSVKNNKTKLKVVQ
;
A
#
# COMPACT_ATOMS: atom_id res chain seq x y z
N MET A 1 6.91 12.60 -30.62
CA MET A 1 6.61 14.05 -30.80
C MET A 1 5.20 14.48 -30.37
N ASN A 2 4.28 13.54 -30.07
CA ASN A 2 2.90 13.89 -29.67
C ASN A 2 2.71 14.19 -28.16
N SER A 3 3.58 13.69 -27.28
CA SER A 3 3.43 13.90 -25.81
C SER A 3 3.58 15.34 -25.36
N ILE A 4 4.50 16.10 -25.98
CA ILE A 4 4.73 17.51 -25.61
C ILE A 4 3.58 18.42 -26.05
N LYS A 5 2.96 18.14 -27.20
CA LYS A 5 1.78 18.89 -27.67
C LYS A 5 0.56 18.67 -26.78
N ASN A 6 0.36 17.44 -26.25
CA ASN A 6 -0.71 17.17 -25.30
C ASN A 6 -0.50 17.87 -23.95
N LEU A 7 0.75 18.02 -23.50
CA LEU A 7 1.07 18.73 -22.25
C LEU A 7 0.78 20.23 -22.36
N LEU A 8 0.97 20.84 -23.53
CA LEU A 8 0.67 22.26 -23.79
C LEU A 8 -0.84 22.57 -23.89
N MET A 9 -1.66 21.57 -24.17
CA MET A 9 -3.13 21.70 -24.25
C MET A 9 -3.84 21.48 -22.89
N LEU A 10 -3.12 21.06 -21.84
CA LEU A 10 -3.69 20.88 -20.52
C LEU A 10 -4.12 22.21 -19.91
N SER A 11 -5.32 22.27 -19.35
CA SER A 11 -5.77 23.44 -18.57
C SER A 11 -4.83 23.70 -17.39
N ALA A 12 -4.79 24.94 -16.88
CA ALA A 12 -3.99 25.29 -15.71
C ALA A 12 -4.30 24.37 -14.52
N ARG A 13 -5.54 23.94 -14.37
CA ARG A 13 -6.00 22.98 -13.36
C ARG A 13 -5.38 21.61 -13.56
N GLN A 14 -5.42 21.07 -14.77
CA GLN A 14 -4.84 19.76 -15.11
C GLN A 14 -3.33 19.74 -14.87
N ARG A 15 -2.62 20.80 -15.26
CA ARG A 15 -1.19 20.95 -14.97
C ARG A 15 -0.89 20.92 -13.47
N LYS A 16 -1.70 21.61 -12.65
CA LYS A 16 -1.56 21.58 -11.19
C LYS A 16 -1.80 20.18 -10.61
N LEU A 17 -2.79 19.47 -11.12
CA LEU A 17 -3.08 18.09 -10.72
C LEU A 17 -1.95 17.14 -11.12
N CYS A 18 -1.45 17.21 -12.37
CA CYS A 18 -0.32 16.39 -12.82
C CYS A 18 0.93 16.63 -11.97
N LYS A 19 1.24 17.88 -11.63
CA LYS A 19 2.36 18.20 -10.75
C LYS A 19 2.18 17.60 -9.34
N ARG A 20 0.97 17.62 -8.79
CA ARG A 20 0.69 16.96 -7.50
C ARG A 20 0.80 15.44 -7.60
N LEU A 21 0.41 14.82 -8.71
CA LEU A 21 0.62 13.40 -8.97
C LEU A 21 2.10 13.04 -8.95
N GLU A 22 2.92 13.79 -9.69
CA GLU A 22 4.38 13.59 -9.75
C GLU A 22 5.01 13.69 -8.36
N THR A 23 4.68 14.75 -7.62
CA THR A 23 5.21 14.93 -6.25
C THR A 23 4.71 13.88 -5.27
N GLY A 24 3.52 13.32 -5.50
CA GLY A 24 2.91 12.26 -4.68
C GLY A 24 3.49 10.87 -4.93
N ARG A 25 4.19 10.64 -6.08
CA ARG A 25 4.68 9.30 -6.47
C ARG A 25 5.50 8.63 -5.36
N GLY A 26 6.38 9.36 -4.70
CA GLY A 26 7.21 8.82 -3.62
C GLY A 26 6.41 8.36 -2.40
N ARG A 27 5.28 9.04 -2.08
CA ARG A 27 4.37 8.60 -1.01
C ARG A 27 3.65 7.32 -1.40
N LEU A 28 3.14 7.24 -2.63
CA LEU A 28 2.48 6.04 -3.16
C LEU A 28 3.44 4.85 -3.18
N PHE A 29 4.70 5.05 -3.57
CA PHE A 29 5.72 4.00 -3.57
C PHE A 29 5.99 3.48 -2.15
N ARG A 30 6.21 4.36 -1.18
CA ARG A 30 6.42 3.93 0.21
C ARG A 30 5.25 3.12 0.74
N MET A 31 4.02 3.49 0.37
CA MET A 31 2.82 2.77 0.77
C MET A 31 2.71 1.42 0.07
N ALA A 32 2.90 1.37 -1.25
CA ALA A 32 2.89 0.13 -2.02
C ALA A 32 3.98 -0.83 -1.52
N TYR A 33 5.17 -0.32 -1.19
CA TYR A 33 6.24 -1.09 -0.59
C TYR A 33 5.89 -1.61 0.81
N ALA A 34 5.26 -0.78 1.65
CA ALA A 34 4.79 -1.23 2.96
C ALA A 34 3.73 -2.33 2.85
N TRP A 35 3.00 -2.41 1.75
CA TRP A 35 1.99 -3.44 1.49
C TRP A 35 2.56 -4.70 0.84
N SER A 36 3.46 -4.57 -0.13
CA SER A 36 4.02 -5.67 -0.91
C SER A 36 5.28 -6.29 -0.31
N HIS A 37 6.07 -5.48 0.42
CA HIS A 37 7.46 -5.79 0.85
C HIS A 37 8.40 -6.18 -0.30
N ASN A 38 8.06 -5.79 -1.52
CA ASN A 38 8.85 -6.02 -2.72
C ASN A 38 8.91 -4.71 -3.52
N ALA A 39 10.12 -4.26 -3.84
CA ALA A 39 10.33 -2.98 -4.51
C ALA A 39 9.81 -2.98 -5.95
N ASP A 40 10.01 -4.08 -6.67
CA ASP A 40 9.59 -4.23 -8.06
C ASP A 40 8.06 -4.25 -8.16
N VAL A 41 7.41 -5.02 -7.29
CA VAL A 41 5.95 -5.05 -7.15
C VAL A 41 5.40 -3.67 -6.77
N ALA A 42 6.05 -2.98 -5.84
CA ALA A 42 5.63 -1.63 -5.44
C ALA A 42 5.73 -0.64 -6.62
N ASP A 43 6.80 -0.70 -7.40
CA ASP A 43 6.99 0.18 -8.56
C ASP A 43 5.96 -0.11 -9.66
N GLU A 44 5.71 -1.39 -9.96
CA GLU A 44 4.68 -1.82 -10.92
C GLU A 44 3.30 -1.31 -10.53
N ILE A 45 2.89 -1.52 -9.28
CA ILE A 45 1.59 -1.06 -8.77
C ILE A 45 1.46 0.46 -8.82
N VAL A 46 2.54 1.19 -8.47
CA VAL A 46 2.54 2.65 -8.53
C VAL A 46 2.48 3.13 -9.97
N GLN A 47 3.18 2.51 -10.90
CA GLN A 47 3.10 2.85 -12.32
C GLN A 47 1.66 2.66 -12.83
N GLU A 48 1.03 1.52 -12.53
CA GLU A 48 -0.37 1.27 -12.92
C GLU A 48 -1.32 2.29 -12.30
N ALA A 49 -1.14 2.60 -11.00
CA ALA A 49 -1.96 3.60 -10.31
C ALA A 49 -1.80 5.01 -10.93
N MET A 50 -0.58 5.40 -11.27
CA MET A 50 -0.30 6.68 -11.93
C MET A 50 -0.92 6.76 -13.32
N ILE A 51 -0.86 5.70 -14.11
CA ILE A 51 -1.52 5.62 -15.41
C ILE A 51 -3.03 5.81 -15.27
N LYS A 52 -3.67 5.03 -14.35
CA LYS A 52 -5.12 5.15 -14.08
C LYS A 52 -5.49 6.55 -13.58
N ALA A 53 -4.65 7.16 -12.74
CA ALA A 53 -4.86 8.51 -12.24
C ALA A 53 -4.78 9.56 -13.36
N LEU A 54 -3.77 9.48 -14.24
CA LEU A 54 -3.64 10.40 -15.39
C LEU A 54 -4.83 10.31 -16.35
N HIS A 55 -5.32 9.10 -16.63
CA HIS A 55 -6.51 8.90 -17.47
C HIS A 55 -7.81 9.40 -16.83
N SER A 56 -7.85 9.57 -15.53
CA SER A 56 -9.05 9.94 -14.78
C SER A 56 -8.96 11.31 -14.12
N VAL A 57 -7.87 12.05 -14.34
CA VAL A 57 -7.59 13.34 -13.68
C VAL A 57 -8.67 14.39 -13.95
N ASP A 58 -9.30 14.34 -15.11
CA ASP A 58 -10.37 15.26 -15.49
C ASP A 58 -11.65 15.08 -14.65
N LYS A 59 -11.84 13.89 -14.08
CA LYS A 59 -12.98 13.55 -13.24
C LYS A 59 -12.84 14.07 -11.80
N VAL A 60 -11.65 14.46 -11.39
CA VAL A 60 -11.39 14.98 -10.03
C VAL A 60 -12.00 16.37 -9.90
N LYS A 61 -13.12 16.47 -9.22
CA LYS A 61 -13.82 17.76 -8.99
C LYS A 61 -13.18 18.56 -7.87
N ASN A 62 -12.78 17.91 -6.79
CA ASN A 62 -12.16 18.53 -5.60
C ASN A 62 -10.68 18.20 -5.52
N VAL A 63 -9.84 19.23 -5.54
CA VAL A 63 -8.38 19.10 -5.46
C VAL A 63 -7.93 18.68 -4.05
N ASP A 64 -8.70 19.03 -3.02
CA ASP A 64 -8.36 18.68 -1.63
C ASP A 64 -8.59 17.18 -1.36
N ALA A 65 -9.53 16.55 -2.08
CA ALA A 65 -9.75 15.10 -2.01
C ALA A 65 -8.78 14.28 -2.90
N LEU A 66 -7.81 14.93 -3.54
CA LEU A 66 -6.92 14.27 -4.51
C LEU A 66 -6.09 13.16 -3.85
N ASP A 67 -5.57 13.38 -2.65
CA ASP A 67 -4.74 12.41 -1.96
C ASP A 67 -5.55 11.14 -1.65
N GLY A 68 -6.73 11.27 -1.03
CA GLY A 68 -7.61 10.12 -0.77
C GLY A 68 -8.00 9.37 -2.05
N TRP A 69 -8.31 10.10 -3.12
CA TRP A 69 -8.62 9.50 -4.42
C TRP A 69 -7.42 8.74 -5.01
N LEU A 70 -6.20 9.26 -4.91
CA LEU A 70 -4.98 8.56 -5.35
C LEU A 70 -4.71 7.28 -4.57
N PHE A 71 -4.86 7.35 -3.24
CA PHE A 71 -4.69 6.18 -2.39
C PHE A 71 -5.77 5.13 -2.62
N ARG A 72 -6.99 5.54 -3.00
CA ARG A 72 -8.04 4.61 -3.46
C ARG A 72 -7.63 3.89 -4.75
N ILE A 73 -7.08 4.62 -5.74
CA ILE A 73 -6.58 3.99 -6.96
C ILE A 73 -5.45 3.01 -6.64
N LEU A 74 -4.48 3.41 -5.82
CA LEU A 74 -3.38 2.56 -5.39
C LEU A 74 -3.88 1.28 -4.70
N SER A 75 -4.84 1.43 -3.77
CA SER A 75 -5.47 0.31 -3.06
C SER A 75 -6.10 -0.69 -4.01
N ASN A 76 -6.84 -0.19 -5.01
CA ASN A 76 -7.50 -1.04 -6.01
C ASN A 76 -6.45 -1.76 -6.88
N CYS A 77 -5.40 -1.07 -7.35
CA CYS A 77 -4.33 -1.70 -8.12
C CYS A 77 -3.64 -2.81 -7.32
N PHE A 78 -3.39 -2.59 -6.02
CA PHE A 78 -2.81 -3.60 -5.17
C PHE A 78 -3.71 -4.83 -4.98
N ILE A 79 -5.01 -4.62 -4.78
CA ILE A 79 -5.98 -5.71 -4.65
C ILE A 79 -6.08 -6.50 -5.96
N ASP A 80 -6.12 -5.81 -7.10
CA ASP A 80 -6.15 -6.43 -8.42
C ASP A 80 -4.89 -7.26 -8.68
N PHE A 81 -3.71 -6.75 -8.32
CA PHE A 81 -2.45 -7.47 -8.38
C PHE A 81 -2.49 -8.76 -7.55
N CYS A 82 -2.93 -8.67 -6.29
CA CYS A 82 -3.05 -9.84 -5.42
C CYS A 82 -4.07 -10.87 -5.95
N ARG A 83 -5.13 -10.41 -6.63
CA ARG A 83 -6.12 -11.31 -7.24
C ARG A 83 -5.53 -12.04 -8.44
N LYS A 84 -4.86 -11.32 -9.34
CA LYS A 84 -4.18 -11.94 -10.50
C LYS A 84 -3.16 -12.99 -10.07
N GLN A 85 -2.35 -12.69 -9.07
CA GLN A 85 -1.40 -13.66 -8.53
C GLN A 85 -2.06 -14.92 -7.96
N ARG A 86 -3.25 -14.81 -7.36
CA ARG A 86 -3.99 -15.99 -6.89
C ARG A 86 -4.50 -16.84 -8.04
N ASP A 87 -5.01 -16.20 -9.08
CA ASP A 87 -5.54 -16.89 -10.25
C ASP A 87 -4.42 -17.59 -11.05
N GLU A 88 -3.19 -17.04 -10.99
CA GLU A 88 -1.99 -17.66 -11.58
C GLU A 88 -1.42 -18.79 -10.70
N ILE A 89 -1.66 -18.78 -9.38
CA ILE A 89 -1.16 -19.74 -8.38
C ILE A 89 -2.18 -20.84 -8.08
N ASP A 90 -3.16 -21.10 -8.94
CA ASP A 90 -4.03 -22.29 -8.80
C ASP A 90 -3.27 -23.63 -8.99
N ILE A 91 -1.94 -23.57 -9.02
CA ILE A 91 -1.00 -24.68 -8.95
C ILE A 91 0.09 -24.36 -7.93
N ASP A 92 -0.21 -24.30 -6.72
CA ASP A 92 0.65 -24.43 -5.54
C ASP A 92 0.55 -23.28 -4.54
N ASN A 93 0.15 -23.67 -3.38
CA ASN A 93 -0.09 -22.88 -2.18
C ASN A 93 1.20 -22.23 -1.64
N THR A 94 1.78 -21.25 -2.32
CA THR A 94 2.95 -20.53 -1.82
C THR A 94 2.61 -19.06 -1.60
N LEU A 95 2.31 -18.75 -0.36
CA LEU A 95 2.33 -17.41 0.21
C LEU A 95 3.54 -16.63 -0.33
N LEU A 96 3.34 -15.38 -0.71
CA LEU A 96 4.39 -14.44 -1.02
C LEU A 96 5.45 -14.47 0.08
N VAL A 97 6.51 -15.22 -0.15
CA VAL A 97 7.64 -15.33 0.73
C VAL A 97 8.51 -14.12 0.51
N GLU A 98 8.79 -13.46 1.59
CA GLU A 98 9.81 -12.46 1.77
C GLU A 98 11.04 -12.74 0.91
N GLN A 99 11.32 -11.88 -0.05
CA GLN A 99 12.68 -11.68 -0.50
C GLN A 99 13.21 -10.46 0.28
N ASP A 100 13.94 -10.74 1.34
CA ASP A 100 14.85 -9.77 1.94
C ASP A 100 15.84 -9.33 0.85
N THR A 101 15.59 -8.20 0.23
CA THR A 101 16.64 -7.50 -0.50
C THR A 101 17.50 -6.78 0.53
N PRO A 102 18.80 -7.11 0.63
CA PRO A 102 19.70 -6.53 1.64
C PRO A 102 20.19 -5.12 1.27
N GLU A 103 19.51 -4.40 0.41
CA GLU A 103 19.94 -3.06 0.01
C GLU A 103 18.82 -2.06 0.22
N THR A 104 18.87 -1.39 1.29
CA THR A 104 18.86 0.04 1.42
C THR A 104 18.83 0.43 2.88
N VAL A 105 19.80 1.22 3.19
CA VAL A 105 19.89 2.06 4.36
C VAL A 105 20.62 1.42 5.52
N HIS A 106 21.91 1.55 5.42
CA HIS A 106 22.74 1.90 6.55
C HIS A 106 21.99 2.89 7.41
N SER A 107 21.94 2.58 8.66
CA SER A 107 21.80 3.57 9.69
C SER A 107 20.42 3.75 10.33
N GLN A 108 20.53 3.65 11.62
CA GLN A 108 19.85 4.51 12.57
C GLN A 108 18.38 4.18 12.82
N ASN A 109 18.13 2.99 13.15
CA ASN A 109 17.35 2.66 14.33
C ASN A 109 16.88 1.21 14.23
N GLU A 110 17.44 0.35 15.02
CA GLU A 110 16.94 -1.02 15.24
C GLU A 110 15.42 -0.99 15.49
N MET A 111 14.95 0.09 16.12
CA MET A 111 13.53 0.32 16.37
C MET A 111 12.70 0.49 15.08
N PHE A 112 13.20 1.29 14.10
CA PHE A 112 12.49 1.45 12.82
C PHE A 112 12.45 0.14 12.02
N THR A 113 13.55 -0.60 12.06
CA THR A 113 13.60 -1.91 11.40
C THR A 113 12.66 -2.90 12.07
N ALA A 114 12.60 -2.92 13.41
CA ALA A 114 11.66 -3.75 14.16
C ALA A 114 10.20 -3.40 13.85
N VAL A 115 9.86 -2.11 13.81
CA VAL A 115 8.51 -1.65 13.46
C VAL A 115 8.13 -2.05 12.03
N ARG A 116 9.03 -1.85 11.05
CA ARG A 116 8.79 -2.28 9.66
C ARG A 116 8.55 -3.79 9.59
N LYS A 117 9.39 -4.60 10.23
CA LYS A 117 9.21 -6.06 10.29
C LYS A 117 7.91 -6.45 10.97
N ALA A 118 7.51 -5.75 12.02
CA ALA A 118 6.25 -6.00 12.71
C ALA A 118 5.04 -5.65 11.83
N ILE A 119 5.08 -4.51 11.12
CA ILE A 119 4.04 -4.14 10.12
C ILE A 119 3.98 -5.18 9.01
N ALA A 120 5.13 -5.65 8.52
CA ALA A 120 5.22 -6.71 7.52
C ALA A 120 4.51 -8.00 7.95
N GLY A 121 4.60 -8.34 9.22
CA GLY A 121 3.97 -9.52 9.79
C GLY A 121 2.45 -9.43 9.98
N LEU A 122 1.82 -8.29 9.72
CA LEU A 122 0.38 -8.13 9.82
C LEU A 122 -0.34 -8.72 8.59
N PRO A 123 -1.55 -9.29 8.77
CA PRO A 123 -2.43 -9.58 7.65
C PRO A 123 -2.68 -8.33 6.80
N PHE A 124 -2.75 -8.46 5.48
CA PHE A 124 -2.86 -7.31 4.56
C PHE A 124 -3.94 -6.29 4.97
N LYS A 125 -5.16 -6.76 5.29
CA LYS A 125 -6.28 -5.88 5.70
C LYS A 125 -5.98 -5.04 6.95
N HIS A 126 -5.16 -5.53 7.86
CA HIS A 126 -4.71 -4.81 9.06
C HIS A 126 -3.56 -3.86 8.72
N ARG A 127 -2.60 -4.32 7.93
CA ARG A 127 -1.47 -3.53 7.45
C ARG A 127 -1.92 -2.31 6.66
N GLN A 128 -2.88 -2.49 5.75
CA GLN A 128 -3.46 -1.43 4.93
C GLN A 128 -4.08 -0.32 5.80
N VAL A 129 -4.91 -0.69 6.77
CA VAL A 129 -5.60 0.30 7.62
C VAL A 129 -4.62 1.04 8.53
N ILE A 130 -3.69 0.33 9.19
CA ILE A 130 -2.73 0.97 10.10
C ILE A 130 -1.77 1.91 9.36
N THR A 131 -1.34 1.55 8.16
CA THR A 131 -0.45 2.41 7.36
C THR A 131 -1.17 3.67 6.85
N LEU A 132 -2.42 3.56 6.44
CA LEU A 132 -3.20 4.73 6.00
C LEU A 132 -3.52 5.67 7.17
N VAL A 133 -3.87 5.15 8.34
CA VAL A 133 -4.20 5.99 9.51
C VAL A 133 -2.94 6.51 10.19
N ASP A 134 -2.03 5.62 10.59
CA ASP A 134 -0.95 5.99 11.51
C ASP A 134 0.30 6.54 10.79
N ILE A 135 0.49 6.22 9.49
CA ILE A 135 1.63 6.74 8.70
C ILE A 135 1.19 7.90 7.79
N GLU A 136 0.10 7.74 7.04
CA GLU A 136 -0.36 8.75 6.09
C GLU A 136 -1.33 9.76 6.71
N SER A 137 -1.73 9.54 7.97
CA SER A 137 -2.58 10.46 8.76
C SER A 137 -3.97 10.71 8.17
N PHE A 138 -4.51 9.77 7.40
CA PHE A 138 -5.90 9.83 6.96
C PHE A 138 -6.85 9.61 8.14
N SER A 139 -7.96 10.34 8.17
CA SER A 139 -9.05 10.09 9.11
C SER A 139 -9.70 8.72 8.84
N TYR A 140 -10.37 8.18 9.84
CA TYR A 140 -11.06 6.88 9.70
C TYR A 140 -12.14 6.90 8.60
N ALA A 141 -12.79 8.06 8.40
CA ALA A 141 -13.78 8.23 7.35
C ALA A 141 -13.13 8.18 5.97
N GLU A 142 -12.01 8.90 5.77
CA GLU A 142 -11.27 8.85 4.51
C GLU A 142 -10.73 7.45 4.22
N VAL A 143 -10.21 6.75 5.24
CA VAL A 143 -9.76 5.35 5.05
C VAL A 143 -10.93 4.43 4.68
N ALA A 144 -12.12 4.65 5.25
CA ALA A 144 -13.32 3.91 4.88
C ALA A 144 -13.65 4.08 3.39
N GLU A 145 -13.54 5.31 2.88
CA GLU A 145 -13.72 5.61 1.45
C GLU A 145 -12.60 5.03 0.58
N ILE A 146 -11.32 5.13 1.01
CA ILE A 146 -10.15 4.61 0.28
C ILE A 146 -10.25 3.10 0.09
N VAL A 147 -10.63 2.38 1.16
CA VAL A 147 -10.65 0.91 1.19
C VAL A 147 -12.00 0.33 0.80
N ASP A 148 -13.01 1.19 0.65
CA ASP A 148 -14.40 0.83 0.30
C ASP A 148 -15.03 -0.17 1.28
N VAL A 149 -15.00 0.17 2.58
CA VAL A 149 -15.60 -0.62 3.66
C VAL A 149 -16.26 0.29 4.70
N PRO A 150 -17.27 -0.19 5.45
CA PRO A 150 -17.91 0.61 6.49
C PRO A 150 -16.91 1.10 7.56
N LEU A 151 -17.17 2.30 8.11
CA LEU A 151 -16.36 2.94 9.15
C LEU A 151 -16.13 2.00 10.37
N GLY A 152 -17.16 1.28 10.82
CA GLY A 152 -17.03 0.32 11.92
C GLY A 152 -16.04 -0.81 11.61
N THR A 153 -15.92 -1.19 10.33
CA THR A 153 -14.92 -2.17 9.89
C THR A 153 -13.50 -1.61 9.99
N ILE A 154 -13.30 -0.34 9.63
CA ILE A 154 -12.00 0.34 9.80
C ILE A 154 -11.60 0.37 11.27
N MET A 155 -12.51 0.81 12.16
CA MET A 155 -12.25 0.87 13.60
C MET A 155 -11.86 -0.50 14.18
N SER A 156 -12.57 -1.56 13.81
CA SER A 156 -12.27 -2.91 14.28
C SER A 156 -10.96 -3.46 13.73
N ARG A 157 -10.66 -3.22 12.43
CA ARG A 157 -9.38 -3.61 11.81
C ARG A 157 -8.21 -2.87 12.43
N LEU A 158 -8.34 -1.57 12.67
CA LEU A 158 -7.29 -0.74 13.27
C LEU A 158 -6.97 -1.19 14.70
N ASN A 159 -8.01 -1.46 15.51
CA ASN A 159 -7.81 -1.97 16.86
C ASN A 159 -7.05 -3.31 16.86
N ARG A 160 -7.46 -4.26 16.02
CA ARG A 160 -6.77 -5.55 15.87
C ARG A 160 -5.34 -5.37 15.34
N ALA A 161 -5.13 -4.46 14.37
CA ALA A 161 -3.82 -4.16 13.82
C ALA A 161 -2.86 -3.66 14.90
N ARG A 162 -3.31 -2.69 15.72
CA ARG A 162 -2.50 -2.13 16.82
C ARG A 162 -2.21 -3.15 17.91
N GLN A 163 -3.18 -4.01 18.26
CA GLN A 163 -2.95 -5.11 19.21
C GLN A 163 -1.92 -6.12 18.69
N SER A 164 -2.04 -6.54 17.43
CA SER A 164 -1.09 -7.47 16.81
C SER A 164 0.29 -6.83 16.68
N LEU A 165 0.37 -5.55 16.31
CA LEU A 165 1.63 -4.82 16.21
C LEU A 165 2.33 -4.75 17.57
N LYS A 166 1.59 -4.44 18.64
CA LYS A 166 2.12 -4.43 20.01
C LYS A 166 2.70 -5.79 20.39
N GLN A 167 1.96 -6.88 20.14
CA GLN A 167 2.44 -8.25 20.42
C GLN A 167 3.71 -8.61 19.63
N LEU A 168 3.80 -8.19 18.37
CA LEU A 168 4.97 -8.46 17.51
C LEU A 168 6.20 -7.67 17.95
N LEU A 169 6.01 -6.47 18.53
CA LEU A 169 7.12 -5.65 19.05
C LEU A 169 7.58 -6.10 20.44
N GLU A 170 6.65 -6.55 21.29
CA GLU A 170 6.97 -7.04 22.64
C GLU A 170 7.60 -8.45 22.62
N ASN A 171 7.24 -9.29 21.64
CA ASN A 171 7.70 -10.66 21.51
C ASN A 171 8.24 -10.98 20.12
N PRO A 172 9.46 -10.52 19.77
CA PRO A 172 10.02 -10.75 18.44
C PRO A 172 10.27 -12.24 18.11
N SER A 173 10.29 -13.12 19.11
CA SER A 173 10.53 -14.56 18.96
C SER A 173 9.33 -15.38 18.47
N VAL A 174 8.13 -14.82 18.39
CA VAL A 174 6.91 -15.57 18.02
C VAL A 174 6.83 -15.87 16.51
N LYS A 175 7.67 -15.25 15.67
CA LYS A 175 7.65 -15.44 14.21
C LYS A 175 8.02 -16.84 13.70
N ASN A 176 8.71 -17.70 14.49
CA ASN A 176 9.22 -18.98 13.99
C ASN A 176 8.28 -20.19 14.13
N ASN A 177 7.08 -20.04 14.68
CA ASN A 177 6.27 -21.22 15.04
C ASN A 177 4.97 -21.42 14.22
N LYS A 178 4.65 -20.59 13.23
CA LYS A 178 3.42 -20.78 12.42
C LYS A 178 3.62 -21.43 11.05
N THR A 179 4.85 -21.81 10.69
CA THR A 179 5.15 -22.48 9.40
C THR A 179 5.49 -23.95 9.57
N LYS A 180 5.02 -24.62 10.63
CA LYS A 180 4.99 -26.10 10.68
C LYS A 180 3.57 -26.55 10.42
N LEU A 181 3.15 -26.55 9.17
CA LEU A 181 2.05 -27.40 8.71
C LEU A 181 2.50 -28.85 8.86
N LYS A 182 1.84 -29.57 9.76
CA LYS A 182 1.95 -31.03 9.87
C LYS A 182 1.47 -31.61 8.55
N VAL A 183 2.38 -32.18 7.79
CA VAL A 183 2.05 -33.19 6.80
C VAL A 183 1.54 -34.40 7.61
N VAL A 184 0.27 -34.67 7.54
CA VAL A 184 -0.32 -35.92 8.02
C VAL A 184 -0.18 -36.92 6.87
N GLN A 185 0.53 -38.00 7.13
CA GLN A 185 0.58 -39.18 6.26
C GLN A 185 -0.78 -39.80 6.11
#